data_ea231c9399f334352713678e4658c2ba
#
_entry.id   ea231c9399f334352713678e4658c2ba
#
_cell.length_a   1.000
_cell.length_b   1.000
_cell.length_c   1.000
_cell.angle_alpha   90.00
_cell.angle_beta   90.00
_cell.angle_gamma   90.00
#
_symmetry.space_group_name_H-M   'P 1'
#
loop_
_entity.id
_entity.type
_entity.pdbx_description
1 polymer ?
#
loop_
_entity_poly.entity_id
_entity_poly.type
_entity_poly.pdbx_seq_one_letter_code
_entity_poly.pdbx_strand_id
1 'polypeptide(L)'
;MQVYADNAATTRMSDKALAAMTPYFQDIYGNPSSLHTVGQRAAEALADARRRVADCLGCSFREITFTSGGSEADNQAIISAARIGERKGKKHIISTAFEHHAVLHTLKKLEKEGFEVTLLDVGSTGTVTPQQVADAIREGTCLVTIMYANNEIGSILPIPEIGRVCHEKGVLFHTDAVQAAGHLHINVKEQNIDMLSLSGHKFHGPKGVGVLYARQGIPLTNIIEGGAQERGKRAGTENIPGIMGLAAALEESCGHIDEDAVRLTKLRDKLIAGLSKIPHSALNGDPVHRLPSNVNLCFEGIEGESLLLLLDAAGICASSGSACTSGSLDPSHVLLAIGRPHEVAHGSLRLSLCHDTTEEQVDYILEKVPGIVAYLRNMSPMWKDLESGKRKFIL
;
A
#
# COMPACT_ATOMS: atom_id res chain seq x y z
N MET A 1 -15.86 24.15 -2.30
CA MET A 1 -14.44 23.78 -2.50
C MET A 1 -14.40 22.30 -2.87
N GLN A 2 -13.50 21.88 -3.75
CA GLN A 2 -13.30 20.45 -4.01
C GLN A 2 -12.00 20.01 -3.34
N VAL A 3 -12.06 18.93 -2.56
CA VAL A 3 -10.92 18.37 -1.81
C VAL A 3 -10.78 16.89 -2.16
N TYR A 4 -9.64 16.50 -2.72
CA TYR A 4 -9.31 15.09 -2.95
C TYR A 4 -8.44 14.58 -1.80
N ALA A 5 -9.03 13.83 -0.90
CA ALA A 5 -8.39 13.25 0.28
C ALA A 5 -8.41 11.72 0.26
N ASP A 6 -8.30 11.11 -0.94
CA ASP A 6 -8.28 9.64 -1.15
C ASP A 6 -7.04 9.16 -1.91
N ASN A 7 -5.88 9.79 -1.63
CA ASN A 7 -4.64 9.49 -2.32
C ASN A 7 -4.09 8.07 -2.03
N ALA A 8 -4.47 7.46 -0.93
CA ALA A 8 -4.14 6.05 -0.63
C ALA A 8 -4.89 5.06 -1.56
N ALA A 9 -6.02 5.44 -2.16
CA ALA A 9 -6.70 4.64 -3.17
C ALA A 9 -6.01 4.78 -4.53
N THR A 10 -5.78 6.00 -4.99
CA THR A 10 -5.01 6.34 -6.20
C THR A 10 -4.66 7.83 -6.17
N THR A 11 -3.56 8.21 -6.81
CA THR A 11 -3.17 9.60 -6.94
C THR A 11 -3.46 10.16 -8.34
N ARG A 12 -3.55 11.48 -8.44
CA ARG A 12 -3.42 12.18 -9.72
C ARG A 12 -2.00 11.97 -10.25
N MET A 13 -1.87 11.69 -11.54
CA MET A 13 -0.57 11.60 -12.18
C MET A 13 0.13 12.98 -12.20
N SER A 14 1.42 13.03 -11.88
CA SER A 14 2.19 14.28 -11.90
C SER A 14 2.45 14.74 -13.34
N ASP A 15 2.63 16.05 -13.51
CA ASP A 15 2.93 16.65 -14.81
C ASP A 15 4.29 16.14 -15.33
N LYS A 16 5.25 15.88 -14.45
CA LYS A 16 6.56 15.28 -14.79
C LYS A 16 6.40 13.85 -15.30
N ALA A 17 5.56 13.03 -14.65
CA ALA A 17 5.26 11.68 -15.12
C ALA A 17 4.58 11.69 -16.48
N LEU A 18 3.57 12.57 -16.69
CA LEU A 18 2.88 12.73 -17.96
C LEU A 18 3.83 13.16 -19.09
N ALA A 19 4.68 14.15 -18.82
CA ALA A 19 5.68 14.61 -19.78
C ALA A 19 6.67 13.50 -20.14
N ALA A 20 7.10 12.70 -19.17
CA ALA A 20 7.98 11.55 -19.38
C ALA A 20 7.35 10.44 -20.24
N MET A 21 6.02 10.28 -20.20
CA MET A 21 5.29 9.28 -20.99
C MET A 21 5.09 9.69 -22.43
N THR A 22 4.82 10.97 -22.66
CA THR A 22 4.31 11.51 -23.92
C THR A 22 5.12 11.10 -25.17
N PRO A 23 6.47 11.17 -25.21
CA PRO A 23 7.25 10.80 -26.39
C PRO A 23 7.10 9.34 -26.81
N TYR A 24 6.73 8.46 -25.87
CA TYR A 24 6.68 7.02 -26.12
C TYR A 24 5.36 6.52 -26.70
N PHE A 25 4.41 7.41 -26.92
CA PHE A 25 3.16 7.06 -27.61
C PHE A 25 3.30 7.19 -29.14
N GLN A 26 4.10 8.14 -29.65
CA GLN A 26 4.16 8.45 -31.07
C GLN A 26 5.58 8.51 -31.64
N ASP A 27 6.56 9.04 -30.91
CA ASP A 27 7.91 9.29 -31.41
C ASP A 27 8.85 8.10 -31.18
N ILE A 28 8.76 7.43 -30.00
CA ILE A 28 9.59 6.30 -29.59
C ILE A 28 8.68 5.08 -29.31
N TYR A 29 7.94 4.67 -30.31
CA TYR A 29 6.89 3.64 -30.19
C TYR A 29 7.38 2.20 -30.47
N GLY A 30 8.69 2.00 -30.65
CA GLY A 30 9.25 0.71 -31.04
C GLY A 30 9.07 -0.38 -29.99
N ASN A 31 9.01 -1.64 -30.45
CA ASN A 31 9.11 -2.78 -29.55
C ASN A 31 10.57 -2.94 -29.09
N PRO A 32 10.87 -2.94 -27.78
CA PRO A 32 12.25 -3.01 -27.27
C PRO A 32 12.97 -4.32 -27.62
N SER A 33 12.23 -5.36 -28.03
CA SER A 33 12.81 -6.62 -28.51
C SER A 33 13.26 -6.58 -29.97
N SER A 34 12.94 -5.52 -30.74
CA SER A 34 13.27 -5.40 -32.14
C SER A 34 14.72 -4.93 -32.35
N LEU A 35 15.41 -5.53 -33.35
CA LEU A 35 16.83 -5.23 -33.65
C LEU A 35 17.05 -3.92 -34.40
N HIS A 36 16.02 -3.38 -35.04
CA HIS A 36 16.12 -2.13 -35.80
C HIS A 36 16.14 -0.90 -34.87
N THR A 37 16.63 0.23 -35.39
CA THR A 37 16.84 1.49 -34.63
C THR A 37 15.62 1.95 -33.80
N VAL A 38 14.41 1.79 -34.35
CA VAL A 38 13.18 2.20 -33.66
C VAL A 38 12.96 1.37 -32.37
N GLY A 39 13.24 0.05 -32.45
CA GLY A 39 13.18 -0.82 -31.26
C GLY A 39 14.31 -0.53 -30.26
N GLN A 40 15.52 -0.26 -30.74
CA GLN A 40 16.67 0.03 -29.88
C GLN A 40 16.45 1.29 -29.03
N ARG A 41 15.82 2.34 -29.56
CA ARG A 41 15.44 3.54 -28.80
C ARG A 41 14.49 3.20 -27.64
N ALA A 42 13.53 2.32 -27.87
CA ALA A 42 12.62 1.85 -26.80
C ALA A 42 13.36 0.97 -25.78
N ALA A 43 14.32 0.13 -26.20
CA ALA A 43 15.15 -0.66 -25.32
C ALA A 43 16.05 0.21 -24.42
N GLU A 44 16.63 1.27 -24.97
CA GLU A 44 17.41 2.26 -24.21
C GLU A 44 16.58 2.95 -23.17
N ALA A 45 15.35 3.39 -23.50
CA ALA A 45 14.41 3.99 -22.57
C ALA A 45 14.03 3.03 -21.44
N LEU A 46 13.72 1.78 -21.76
CA LEU A 46 13.42 0.73 -20.77
C LEU A 46 14.61 0.51 -19.83
N ALA A 47 15.84 0.47 -20.36
CA ALA A 47 17.05 0.33 -19.56
C ALA A 47 17.30 1.54 -18.64
N ASP A 48 17.02 2.75 -19.12
CA ASP A 48 17.12 3.98 -18.35
C ASP A 48 16.10 4.00 -17.19
N ALA A 49 14.83 3.78 -17.49
CA ALA A 49 13.79 3.71 -16.47
C ALA A 49 14.12 2.69 -15.37
N ARG A 50 14.68 1.54 -15.77
CA ARG A 50 15.07 0.48 -14.84
C ARG A 50 16.22 0.90 -13.91
N ARG A 51 17.21 1.67 -14.43
CA ARG A 51 18.29 2.24 -13.60
C ARG A 51 17.73 3.24 -12.59
N ARG A 52 16.89 4.18 -13.03
CA ARG A 52 16.29 5.20 -12.17
C ARG A 52 15.49 4.60 -11.02
N VAL A 53 14.67 3.57 -11.30
CA VAL A 53 13.94 2.83 -10.26
C VAL A 53 14.91 2.12 -9.31
N ALA A 54 15.96 1.49 -9.83
CA ALA A 54 16.96 0.81 -9.02
C ALA A 54 17.72 1.77 -8.10
N ASP A 55 18.06 2.96 -8.58
CA ASP A 55 18.73 4.00 -7.81
C ASP A 55 17.85 4.50 -6.65
N CYS A 56 16.55 4.68 -6.88
CA CYS A 56 15.57 5.03 -5.82
C CYS A 56 15.47 3.96 -4.71
N LEU A 57 15.71 2.69 -5.03
CA LEU A 57 15.62 1.57 -4.08
C LEU A 57 16.98 1.12 -3.51
N GLY A 58 18.10 1.69 -3.96
CA GLY A 58 19.44 1.30 -3.55
C GLY A 58 19.87 -0.08 -4.05
N CYS A 59 19.42 -0.50 -5.23
CA CYS A 59 19.66 -1.84 -5.77
C CYS A 59 20.31 -1.83 -7.16
N SER A 60 20.56 -3.02 -7.73
CA SER A 60 21.01 -3.19 -9.11
C SER A 60 19.81 -3.16 -10.07
N PHE A 61 19.97 -2.53 -11.23
CA PHE A 61 18.95 -2.55 -12.28
C PHE A 61 18.56 -3.98 -12.74
N ARG A 62 19.41 -4.98 -12.51
CA ARG A 62 19.13 -6.39 -12.82
C ARG A 62 18.12 -7.02 -11.86
N GLU A 63 17.92 -6.40 -10.70
CA GLU A 63 17.01 -6.85 -9.64
C GLU A 63 15.59 -6.30 -9.81
N ILE A 64 15.38 -5.40 -10.78
CA ILE A 64 14.08 -4.79 -11.09
C ILE A 64 13.37 -5.60 -12.19
N THR A 65 12.08 -5.86 -11.99
CA THR A 65 11.15 -6.44 -12.98
C THR A 65 9.90 -5.59 -13.02
N PHE A 66 9.52 -5.09 -14.19
CA PHE A 66 8.29 -4.33 -14.35
C PHE A 66 7.07 -5.26 -14.41
N THR A 67 5.99 -4.85 -13.75
CA THR A 67 4.72 -5.58 -13.65
C THR A 67 3.55 -4.66 -14.02
N SER A 68 2.32 -5.17 -14.03
CA SER A 68 1.12 -4.35 -14.25
C SER A 68 0.66 -3.58 -13.00
N GLY A 69 1.28 -3.79 -11.83
CA GLY A 69 0.93 -3.14 -10.58
C GLY A 69 1.38 -3.93 -9.36
N GLY A 70 1.08 -3.42 -8.17
CA GLY A 70 1.44 -4.03 -6.90
C GLY A 70 0.89 -5.45 -6.73
N SER A 71 -0.36 -5.68 -7.12
CA SER A 71 -0.98 -7.01 -6.98
C SER A 71 -0.27 -8.10 -7.78
N GLU A 72 0.18 -7.80 -9.01
CA GLU A 72 0.99 -8.74 -9.80
C GLU A 72 2.35 -8.96 -9.13
N ALA A 73 2.99 -7.88 -8.64
CA ALA A 73 4.28 -7.96 -7.97
C ALA A 73 4.21 -8.80 -6.68
N ASP A 74 3.20 -8.59 -5.82
CA ASP A 74 2.97 -9.39 -4.61
C ASP A 74 2.75 -10.86 -4.92
N ASN A 75 1.86 -11.15 -5.87
CA ASN A 75 1.59 -12.51 -6.29
C ASN A 75 2.85 -13.21 -6.78
N GLN A 76 3.64 -12.56 -7.64
CA GLN A 76 4.86 -13.13 -8.19
C GLN A 76 5.92 -13.36 -7.11
N ALA A 77 6.10 -12.41 -6.19
CA ALA A 77 7.04 -12.55 -5.08
C ALA A 77 6.69 -13.74 -4.19
N ILE A 78 5.44 -13.80 -3.72
CA ILE A 78 4.96 -14.82 -2.79
C ILE A 78 5.00 -16.21 -3.44
N ILE A 79 4.49 -16.34 -4.67
CA ILE A 79 4.50 -17.60 -5.40
C ILE A 79 5.95 -18.07 -5.66
N SER A 80 6.85 -17.16 -6.04
CA SER A 80 8.26 -17.49 -6.27
C SER A 80 8.93 -18.03 -5.00
N ALA A 81 8.75 -17.35 -3.87
CA ALA A 81 9.29 -17.81 -2.59
C ALA A 81 8.70 -19.17 -2.16
N ALA A 82 7.39 -19.36 -2.34
CA ALA A 82 6.71 -20.61 -2.07
C ALA A 82 7.30 -21.77 -2.91
N ARG A 83 7.53 -21.56 -4.22
CA ARG A 83 8.13 -22.60 -5.09
C ARG A 83 9.61 -22.88 -4.76
N ILE A 84 10.35 -21.88 -4.30
CA ILE A 84 11.72 -22.07 -3.78
C ILE A 84 11.68 -22.91 -2.51
N GLY A 85 10.77 -22.61 -1.59
CA GLY A 85 10.57 -23.35 -0.35
C GLY A 85 10.17 -24.80 -0.60
N GLU A 86 9.17 -25.02 -1.44
CA GLU A 86 8.66 -26.36 -1.77
C GLU A 86 9.76 -27.30 -2.29
N ARG A 87 10.67 -26.80 -3.15
CA ARG A 87 11.85 -27.54 -3.62
C ARG A 87 12.81 -27.94 -2.50
N LYS A 88 12.75 -27.26 -1.36
CA LYS A 88 13.56 -27.52 -0.16
C LYS A 88 12.78 -28.23 0.95
N GLY A 89 11.55 -28.69 0.67
CA GLY A 89 10.67 -29.30 1.67
C GLY A 89 10.08 -28.32 2.69
N LYS A 90 10.14 -27.02 2.42
CA LYS A 90 9.65 -25.96 3.31
C LYS A 90 8.32 -25.41 2.77
N LYS A 91 7.26 -25.47 3.57
CA LYS A 91 5.91 -25.07 3.18
C LYS A 91 5.22 -24.18 4.22
N HIS A 92 5.98 -23.47 5.05
CA HIS A 92 5.41 -22.53 6.02
C HIS A 92 5.72 -21.09 5.62
N ILE A 93 4.69 -20.25 5.71
CA ILE A 93 4.75 -18.82 5.38
C ILE A 93 4.21 -18.02 6.57
N ILE A 94 4.88 -16.94 6.91
CA ILE A 94 4.46 -16.01 7.95
C ILE A 94 4.01 -14.70 7.31
N SER A 95 2.87 -14.16 7.76
CA SER A 95 2.32 -12.88 7.31
C SER A 95 1.54 -12.22 8.45
N THR A 96 0.78 -11.17 8.16
CA THR A 96 -0.09 -10.50 9.12
C THR A 96 -1.55 -10.55 8.69
N ALA A 97 -2.48 -10.39 9.66
CA ALA A 97 -3.91 -10.46 9.38
C ALA A 97 -4.45 -9.23 8.63
N PHE A 98 -3.67 -8.16 8.49
CA PHE A 98 -4.11 -6.88 7.92
C PHE A 98 -3.45 -6.50 6.59
N GLU A 99 -2.83 -7.46 5.92
CA GLU A 99 -2.22 -7.29 4.60
C GLU A 99 -3.24 -6.88 3.53
N HIS A 100 -2.75 -6.34 2.42
CA HIS A 100 -3.57 -6.12 1.25
C HIS A 100 -4.12 -7.46 0.70
N HIS A 101 -5.31 -7.44 0.11
CA HIS A 101 -5.94 -8.65 -0.44
C HIS A 101 -5.09 -9.38 -1.49
N ALA A 102 -4.20 -8.68 -2.20
CA ALA A 102 -3.25 -9.31 -3.12
C ALA A 102 -2.31 -10.30 -2.40
N VAL A 103 -1.94 -10.01 -1.15
CA VAL A 103 -1.16 -10.91 -0.28
C VAL A 103 -2.07 -11.98 0.29
N LEU A 104 -3.14 -11.60 1.02
CA LEU A 104 -4.00 -12.56 1.73
C LEU A 104 -4.63 -13.60 0.80
N HIS A 105 -5.13 -13.20 -0.38
CA HIS A 105 -5.74 -14.14 -1.31
C HIS A 105 -4.70 -15.06 -1.97
N THR A 106 -3.47 -14.58 -2.19
CA THR A 106 -2.38 -15.43 -2.67
C THR A 106 -1.97 -16.45 -1.60
N LEU A 107 -1.89 -16.06 -0.33
CA LEU A 107 -1.66 -16.98 0.78
C LEU A 107 -2.77 -18.02 0.89
N LYS A 108 -4.03 -17.60 0.82
CA LYS A 108 -5.18 -18.51 0.83
C LYS A 108 -5.20 -19.50 -0.35
N LYS A 109 -4.67 -19.09 -1.50
CA LYS A 109 -4.46 -20.02 -2.63
C LYS A 109 -3.38 -21.04 -2.30
N LEU A 110 -2.25 -20.62 -1.73
CA LEU A 110 -1.15 -21.51 -1.35
C LEU A 110 -1.54 -22.49 -0.24
N GLU A 111 -2.42 -22.10 0.71
CA GLU A 111 -2.97 -23.04 1.70
C GLU A 111 -3.69 -24.20 1.03
N LYS A 112 -4.47 -23.95 -0.04
CA LYS A 112 -5.13 -25.02 -0.81
C LYS A 112 -4.14 -25.90 -1.55
N GLU A 113 -2.91 -25.44 -1.76
CA GLU A 113 -1.80 -26.20 -2.34
C GLU A 113 -0.92 -26.90 -1.27
N GLY A 114 -1.35 -26.87 0.00
CA GLY A 114 -0.71 -27.57 1.11
C GLY A 114 0.40 -26.78 1.81
N PHE A 115 0.41 -25.44 1.68
CA PHE A 115 1.23 -24.58 2.52
C PHE A 115 0.52 -24.28 3.85
N GLU A 116 1.31 -24.08 4.89
CA GLU A 116 0.84 -23.59 6.18
C GLU A 116 1.08 -22.10 6.27
N VAL A 117 0.10 -21.33 6.73
CA VAL A 117 0.21 -19.88 6.89
C VAL A 117 0.00 -19.50 8.37
N THR A 118 0.95 -18.79 8.93
CA THR A 118 0.81 -18.15 10.24
C THR A 118 0.55 -16.66 10.04
N LEU A 119 -0.61 -16.17 10.48
CA LEU A 119 -0.93 -14.76 10.51
C LEU A 119 -0.64 -14.20 11.91
N LEU A 120 0.31 -13.29 12.01
CA LEU A 120 0.67 -12.62 13.25
C LEU A 120 -0.40 -11.61 13.65
N ASP A 121 -0.66 -11.55 14.95
CA ASP A 121 -1.48 -10.50 15.55
C ASP A 121 -0.73 -9.17 15.49
N VAL A 122 -1.43 -8.13 15.02
CA VAL A 122 -0.88 -6.79 14.85
C VAL A 122 -1.20 -5.84 16.02
N GLY A 123 -1.99 -6.31 16.99
CA GLY A 123 -2.42 -5.49 18.13
C GLY A 123 -3.20 -4.23 17.71
N SER A 124 -3.54 -3.40 18.68
CA SER A 124 -4.39 -2.21 18.45
C SER A 124 -3.69 -1.09 17.68
N THR A 125 -2.37 -1.08 17.63
CA THR A 125 -1.57 -0.10 16.88
C THR A 125 -1.32 -0.52 15.42
N GLY A 126 -1.66 -1.77 15.05
CA GLY A 126 -1.43 -2.28 13.72
C GLY A 126 0.06 -2.41 13.41
N THR A 127 0.83 -3.07 14.28
CA THR A 127 2.24 -3.35 14.07
C THR A 127 2.61 -4.73 14.61
N VAL A 128 3.73 -5.27 14.16
CA VAL A 128 4.33 -6.49 14.70
C VAL A 128 5.73 -6.19 15.18
N THR A 129 6.16 -6.88 16.23
CA THR A 129 7.54 -6.76 16.71
C THR A 129 8.47 -7.72 15.98
N PRO A 130 9.76 -7.40 15.83
CA PRO A 130 10.75 -8.34 15.29
C PRO A 130 10.80 -9.66 16.09
N GLN A 131 10.52 -9.60 17.40
CA GLN A 131 10.48 -10.78 18.25
C GLN A 131 9.32 -11.72 17.91
N GLN A 132 8.12 -11.19 17.65
CA GLN A 132 6.98 -12.01 17.17
C GLN A 132 7.33 -12.77 15.89
N VAL A 133 8.04 -12.10 14.95
CA VAL A 133 8.50 -12.73 13.71
C VAL A 133 9.55 -13.81 14.02
N ALA A 134 10.52 -13.52 14.89
CA ALA A 134 11.56 -14.47 15.28
C ALA A 134 10.99 -15.74 15.93
N ASP A 135 9.97 -15.59 16.78
CA ASP A 135 9.32 -16.70 17.50
C ASP A 135 8.42 -17.55 16.57
N ALA A 136 7.85 -16.93 15.53
CA ALA A 136 7.03 -17.63 14.55
C ALA A 136 7.86 -18.40 13.50
N ILE A 137 9.12 -18.02 13.27
CA ILE A 137 10.02 -18.70 12.32
C ILE A 137 10.39 -20.09 12.85
N ARG A 138 10.13 -21.13 12.04
CA ARG A 138 10.46 -22.53 12.31
C ARG A 138 11.20 -23.16 11.12
N GLU A 139 11.71 -24.38 11.27
CA GLU A 139 12.52 -25.08 10.25
C GLU A 139 11.84 -25.10 8.87
N GLY A 140 10.53 -25.33 8.83
CA GLY A 140 9.72 -25.35 7.61
C GLY A 140 9.39 -23.98 7.01
N THR A 141 9.83 -22.87 7.61
CA THR A 141 9.51 -21.51 7.13
C THR A 141 10.32 -21.18 5.87
N CYS A 142 9.65 -20.79 4.80
CA CYS A 142 10.27 -20.40 3.53
C CYS A 142 10.14 -18.90 3.22
N LEU A 143 9.15 -18.23 3.79
CA LEU A 143 8.86 -16.83 3.53
C LEU A 143 8.27 -16.13 4.76
N VAL A 144 8.72 -14.92 5.00
CA VAL A 144 8.02 -13.89 5.77
C VAL A 144 7.57 -12.83 4.78
N THR A 145 6.27 -12.51 4.76
CA THR A 145 5.71 -11.45 3.91
C THR A 145 4.88 -10.50 4.76
N ILE A 146 5.35 -9.27 4.92
CA ILE A 146 4.76 -8.25 5.79
C ILE A 146 4.83 -6.91 5.08
N MET A 147 3.71 -6.21 4.99
CA MET A 147 3.64 -4.91 4.34
C MET A 147 4.50 -3.85 5.04
N TYR A 148 5.03 -2.91 4.28
CA TYR A 148 5.88 -1.84 4.82
C TYR A 148 5.08 -0.83 5.63
N ALA A 149 3.91 -0.44 5.11
CA ALA A 149 2.98 0.47 5.77
C ALA A 149 1.55 0.13 5.36
N ASN A 150 0.62 0.20 6.32
CA ASN A 150 -0.77 -0.16 6.04
C ASN A 150 -1.51 0.98 5.32
N ASN A 151 -2.19 0.65 4.24
CA ASN A 151 -2.92 1.57 3.37
C ASN A 151 -4.19 2.17 4.00
N GLU A 152 -4.73 1.55 5.04
CA GLU A 152 -5.94 2.02 5.70
C GLU A 152 -5.65 2.87 6.94
N ILE A 153 -4.90 2.31 7.88
CA ILE A 153 -4.64 2.94 9.18
C ILE A 153 -3.31 3.70 9.23
N GLY A 154 -2.48 3.57 8.20
CA GLY A 154 -1.22 4.31 8.06
C GLY A 154 -0.06 3.80 8.90
N SER A 155 -0.22 2.81 9.77
CA SER A 155 0.87 2.29 10.61
C SER A 155 2.05 1.81 9.78
N ILE A 156 3.26 2.21 10.18
CA ILE A 156 4.54 1.80 9.56
C ILE A 156 5.11 0.65 10.38
N LEU A 157 5.55 -0.41 9.71
CA LEU A 157 6.11 -1.59 10.35
C LEU A 157 7.64 -1.50 10.44
N PRO A 158 8.27 -2.15 11.43
CA PRO A 158 9.71 -2.10 11.64
C PRO A 158 10.46 -3.01 10.65
N ILE A 159 10.38 -2.65 9.36
CA ILE A 159 10.89 -3.46 8.24
C ILE A 159 12.38 -3.75 8.32
N PRO A 160 13.27 -2.77 8.68
CA PRO A 160 14.71 -3.06 8.78
C PRO A 160 15.02 -4.13 9.83
N GLU A 161 14.36 -4.09 10.98
CA GLU A 161 14.55 -5.03 12.07
C GLU A 161 13.97 -6.42 11.72
N ILE A 162 12.81 -6.47 11.06
CA ILE A 162 12.22 -7.71 10.56
C ILE A 162 13.12 -8.32 9.48
N GLY A 163 13.60 -7.52 8.53
CA GLY A 163 14.53 -7.97 7.50
C GLY A 163 15.80 -8.58 8.09
N ARG A 164 16.37 -7.94 9.12
CA ARG A 164 17.52 -8.46 9.85
C ARG A 164 17.23 -9.83 10.48
N VAL A 165 16.09 -9.97 11.17
CA VAL A 165 15.68 -11.25 11.76
C VAL A 165 15.54 -12.34 10.70
N CYS A 166 14.89 -12.05 9.58
CA CYS A 166 14.72 -13.00 8.48
C CYS A 166 16.06 -13.42 7.88
N HIS A 167 16.97 -12.45 7.67
CA HIS A 167 18.31 -12.69 7.16
C HIS A 167 19.13 -13.60 8.09
N GLU A 168 19.15 -13.30 9.40
CA GLU A 168 19.83 -14.10 10.42
C GLU A 168 19.29 -15.54 10.50
N LYS A 169 18.00 -15.72 10.26
CA LYS A 169 17.33 -17.05 10.26
C LYS A 169 17.39 -17.76 8.90
N GLY A 170 17.92 -17.12 7.85
CA GLY A 170 18.00 -17.69 6.49
C GLY A 170 16.64 -17.92 5.84
N VAL A 171 15.64 -17.07 6.13
CA VAL A 171 14.30 -17.08 5.58
C VAL A 171 14.14 -15.91 4.62
N LEU A 172 13.49 -16.12 3.46
CA LEU A 172 13.23 -15.04 2.51
C LEU A 172 12.25 -14.00 3.11
N PHE A 173 12.53 -12.73 2.87
CA PHE A 173 11.70 -11.63 3.30
C PHE A 173 11.15 -10.83 2.11
N HIS A 174 9.83 -10.75 2.03
CA HIS A 174 9.09 -9.90 1.09
C HIS A 174 8.33 -8.82 1.85
N THR A 175 8.28 -7.62 1.27
CA THR A 175 7.44 -6.53 1.77
C THR A 175 6.60 -5.92 0.64
N ASP A 176 5.28 -5.81 0.86
CA ASP A 176 4.44 -4.92 0.07
C ASP A 176 4.73 -3.47 0.48
N ALA A 177 5.48 -2.75 -0.35
CA ALA A 177 5.85 -1.36 -0.13
C ALA A 177 5.02 -0.38 -0.96
N VAL A 178 3.85 -0.79 -1.45
CA VAL A 178 2.98 0.00 -2.31
C VAL A 178 2.60 1.35 -1.68
N GLN A 179 2.41 1.40 -0.36
CA GLN A 179 2.12 2.65 0.36
C GLN A 179 3.36 3.37 0.90
N ALA A 180 4.54 2.74 0.84
CA ALA A 180 5.77 3.31 1.36
C ALA A 180 6.65 3.92 0.27
N ALA A 181 6.66 3.33 -0.94
CA ALA A 181 7.47 3.80 -2.05
C ALA A 181 7.11 5.25 -2.43
N GLY A 182 8.12 6.12 -2.52
CA GLY A 182 7.94 7.54 -2.78
C GLY A 182 7.45 8.37 -1.57
N HIS A 183 7.17 7.73 -0.42
CA HIS A 183 6.70 8.39 0.81
C HIS A 183 7.65 8.19 2.00
N LEU A 184 8.43 7.12 1.98
CA LEU A 184 9.42 6.77 3.00
C LEU A 184 10.74 6.41 2.32
N HIS A 185 11.86 6.64 3.02
CA HIS A 185 13.17 6.22 2.55
C HIS A 185 13.29 4.70 2.55
N ILE A 186 13.55 4.11 1.40
CA ILE A 186 13.73 2.68 1.22
C ILE A 186 15.12 2.43 0.64
N ASN A 187 15.92 1.61 1.33
CA ASN A 187 17.14 1.03 0.81
C ASN A 187 17.07 -0.49 1.03
N VAL A 188 16.78 -1.24 -0.01
CA VAL A 188 16.50 -2.67 0.11
C VAL A 188 17.68 -3.49 0.63
N LYS A 189 18.91 -3.02 0.43
CA LYS A 189 20.11 -3.69 0.92
C LYS A 189 20.33 -3.45 2.42
N GLU A 190 20.25 -2.18 2.84
CA GLU A 190 20.43 -1.80 4.24
C GLU A 190 19.31 -2.35 5.14
N GLN A 191 18.12 -2.49 4.57
CA GLN A 191 16.94 -3.00 5.26
C GLN A 191 16.76 -4.52 5.15
N ASN A 192 17.72 -5.21 4.52
CA ASN A 192 17.72 -6.68 4.35
C ASN A 192 16.43 -7.21 3.69
N ILE A 193 15.91 -6.50 2.70
CA ILE A 193 14.73 -6.88 1.94
C ILE A 193 15.16 -7.78 0.78
N ASP A 194 14.56 -8.96 0.65
CA ASP A 194 14.82 -9.90 -0.44
C ASP A 194 13.95 -9.64 -1.66
N MET A 195 12.68 -9.25 -1.43
CA MET A 195 11.72 -8.90 -2.47
C MET A 195 10.84 -7.74 -1.99
N LEU A 196 10.49 -6.84 -2.92
CA LEU A 196 9.65 -5.67 -2.62
C LEU A 196 8.72 -5.39 -3.79
N SER A 197 7.45 -5.12 -3.47
CA SER A 197 6.42 -4.74 -4.45
C SER A 197 6.09 -3.26 -4.34
N LEU A 198 5.89 -2.58 -5.50
CA LEU A 198 5.37 -1.23 -5.56
C LEU A 198 4.44 -1.01 -6.77
N SER A 199 3.66 0.07 -6.76
CA SER A 199 2.68 0.41 -7.80
C SER A 199 2.71 1.90 -8.12
N GLY A 200 2.89 2.24 -9.41
CA GLY A 200 3.11 3.61 -9.87
C GLY A 200 2.05 4.61 -9.44
N HIS A 201 0.78 4.20 -9.45
CA HIS A 201 -0.33 5.10 -9.16
C HIS A 201 -0.46 5.52 -7.68
N LYS A 202 0.41 5.06 -6.80
CA LYS A 202 0.40 5.46 -5.38
C LYS A 202 1.36 6.62 -5.08
N PHE A 203 2.28 6.91 -5.99
CA PHE A 203 3.24 8.01 -5.91
C PHE A 203 3.22 8.87 -7.18
N HIS A 204 2.02 9.24 -7.62
CA HIS A 204 1.78 10.16 -8.75
C HIS A 204 2.25 9.65 -10.13
N GLY A 205 2.49 8.34 -10.26
CA GLY A 205 2.74 7.67 -11.53
C GLY A 205 1.46 7.17 -12.20
N PRO A 206 1.59 6.55 -13.38
CA PRO A 206 0.46 5.99 -14.11
C PRO A 206 -0.11 4.74 -13.44
N LYS A 207 -1.40 4.50 -13.66
CA LYS A 207 -2.07 3.24 -13.36
C LYS A 207 -1.61 2.14 -14.32
N GLY A 208 -1.74 0.88 -13.91
CA GLY A 208 -1.43 -0.26 -14.78
C GLY A 208 0.06 -0.53 -14.96
N VAL A 209 0.90 -0.06 -14.05
CA VAL A 209 2.33 -0.34 -14.01
C VAL A 209 2.83 -0.41 -12.57
N GLY A 210 3.69 -1.38 -12.29
CA GLY A 210 4.32 -1.59 -11.00
C GLY A 210 5.72 -2.18 -11.15
N VAL A 211 6.33 -2.50 -10.05
CA VAL A 211 7.67 -3.08 -9.99
C VAL A 211 7.71 -4.17 -8.93
N LEU A 212 8.39 -5.26 -9.28
CA LEU A 212 8.92 -6.23 -8.34
C LEU A 212 10.44 -6.09 -8.29
N TYR A 213 10.97 -5.69 -7.13
CA TYR A 213 12.36 -5.90 -6.80
C TYR A 213 12.56 -7.33 -6.29
N ALA A 214 13.58 -8.01 -6.77
CA ALA A 214 14.00 -9.30 -6.24
C ALA A 214 15.53 -9.36 -6.22
N ARG A 215 16.10 -9.56 -5.04
CA ARG A 215 17.55 -9.66 -4.82
C ARG A 215 18.19 -10.67 -5.78
N GLN A 216 19.35 -10.32 -6.30
CA GLN A 216 20.09 -11.17 -7.22
C GLN A 216 20.26 -12.58 -6.64
N GLY A 217 20.00 -13.60 -7.46
CA GLY A 217 20.04 -15.00 -7.05
C GLY A 217 18.70 -15.60 -6.61
N ILE A 218 17.64 -14.78 -6.47
CA ILE A 218 16.28 -15.26 -6.23
C ILE A 218 15.61 -15.54 -7.59
N PRO A 219 15.33 -16.82 -7.94
CA PRO A 219 14.64 -17.16 -9.18
C PRO A 219 13.16 -16.79 -9.05
N LEU A 220 12.69 -15.89 -9.93
CA LEU A 220 11.27 -15.57 -10.02
C LEU A 220 10.53 -16.61 -10.87
N THR A 221 9.40 -17.08 -10.34
CA THR A 221 8.44 -17.89 -11.09
C THR A 221 7.64 -16.99 -12.01
N ASN A 222 7.57 -17.33 -13.28
CA ASN A 222 6.70 -16.63 -14.22
C ASN A 222 5.24 -16.97 -13.90
N ILE A 223 4.41 -15.95 -13.69
CA ILE A 223 2.98 -16.12 -13.42
C ILE A 223 2.10 -15.73 -14.61
N ILE A 224 2.72 -15.14 -15.65
CA ILE A 224 2.10 -14.81 -16.93
C ILE A 224 2.91 -15.51 -18.02
N GLU A 225 2.36 -16.56 -18.60
CA GLU A 225 3.02 -17.33 -19.65
C GLU A 225 3.07 -16.57 -20.97
N GLY A 226 4.18 -16.69 -21.73
CA GLY A 226 4.34 -16.04 -23.02
C GLY A 226 5.80 -15.88 -23.44
N GLY A 227 6.12 -14.74 -24.06
CA GLY A 227 7.47 -14.42 -24.54
C GLY A 227 8.48 -14.15 -23.42
N ALA A 228 9.75 -13.95 -23.80
CA ALA A 228 10.86 -13.79 -22.88
C ALA A 228 11.11 -12.33 -22.41
N GLN A 229 10.08 -11.49 -22.44
CA GLN A 229 10.17 -10.13 -21.93
C GLN A 229 10.59 -10.12 -20.44
N GLU A 230 11.06 -9.00 -19.94
CA GLU A 230 11.61 -8.89 -18.58
C GLU A 230 12.63 -10.02 -18.27
N ARG A 231 13.41 -10.42 -19.26
CA ARG A 231 14.43 -11.50 -19.15
C ARG A 231 13.81 -12.85 -18.74
N GLY A 232 12.61 -13.15 -19.28
CA GLY A 232 11.85 -14.36 -19.03
C GLY A 232 11.13 -14.38 -17.68
N LYS A 233 11.09 -13.26 -16.96
CA LYS A 233 10.46 -13.18 -15.64
C LYS A 233 9.01 -12.71 -15.70
N ARG A 234 8.62 -12.02 -16.79
CA ARG A 234 7.27 -11.51 -16.99
C ARG A 234 7.00 -11.33 -18.49
N ALA A 235 6.10 -12.13 -19.01
CA ALA A 235 5.78 -12.13 -20.43
C ALA A 235 4.86 -10.95 -20.84
N GLY A 236 4.84 -10.64 -22.14
CA GLY A 236 4.04 -9.55 -22.72
C GLY A 236 4.89 -8.31 -23.01
N THR A 237 4.60 -7.66 -24.16
CA THR A 237 5.29 -6.44 -24.58
C THR A 237 5.29 -5.39 -23.48
N GLU A 238 6.43 -4.80 -23.22
CA GLU A 238 6.62 -3.83 -22.14
C GLU A 238 5.85 -2.53 -22.41
N ASN A 239 5.15 -2.05 -21.40
CA ASN A 239 4.43 -0.78 -21.41
C ASN A 239 5.42 0.39 -21.27
N ILE A 240 6.19 0.70 -22.32
CA ILE A 240 7.26 1.72 -22.24
C ILE A 240 6.74 3.07 -21.74
N PRO A 241 5.62 3.63 -22.27
CA PRO A 241 5.11 4.90 -21.74
C PRO A 241 4.84 4.83 -20.23
N GLY A 242 4.12 3.80 -19.78
CA GLY A 242 3.82 3.62 -18.36
C GLY A 242 5.06 3.43 -17.50
N ILE A 243 6.05 2.69 -17.97
CA ILE A 243 7.31 2.45 -17.27
C ILE A 243 8.12 3.75 -17.12
N MET A 244 8.18 4.57 -18.17
CA MET A 244 8.85 5.89 -18.12
C MET A 244 8.16 6.85 -17.15
N GLY A 245 6.82 6.86 -17.16
CA GLY A 245 6.03 7.65 -16.22
C GLY A 245 6.21 7.19 -14.76
N LEU A 246 6.23 5.88 -14.52
CA LEU A 246 6.49 5.32 -13.20
C LEU A 246 7.89 5.72 -12.70
N ALA A 247 8.92 5.57 -13.53
CA ALA A 247 10.29 5.93 -13.13
C ALA A 247 10.43 7.42 -12.81
N ALA A 248 9.81 8.28 -13.63
CA ALA A 248 9.82 9.73 -13.42
C ALA A 248 9.09 10.13 -12.12
N ALA A 249 7.94 9.52 -11.86
CA ALA A 249 7.15 9.76 -10.66
C ALA A 249 7.87 9.28 -9.39
N LEU A 250 8.49 8.09 -9.42
CA LEU A 250 9.22 7.55 -8.27
C LEU A 250 10.42 8.44 -7.92
N GLU A 251 11.21 8.81 -8.91
CA GLU A 251 12.36 9.72 -8.73
C GLU A 251 11.93 11.09 -8.17
N GLU A 252 10.82 11.65 -8.69
CA GLU A 252 10.25 12.90 -8.20
C GLU A 252 9.83 12.77 -6.73
N SER A 253 9.02 11.76 -6.41
CA SER A 253 8.54 11.52 -5.04
C SER A 253 9.69 11.25 -4.08
N CYS A 254 10.69 10.42 -4.46
CA CYS A 254 11.87 10.16 -3.64
C CYS A 254 12.70 11.41 -3.36
N GLY A 255 12.72 12.36 -4.30
CA GLY A 255 13.43 13.64 -4.12
C GLY A 255 12.78 14.61 -3.13
N HIS A 256 11.51 14.39 -2.74
CA HIS A 256 10.74 15.28 -1.87
C HIS A 256 10.30 14.63 -0.54
N ILE A 257 10.73 13.40 -0.24
CA ILE A 257 10.27 12.64 0.95
C ILE A 257 10.39 13.48 2.24
N ASP A 258 11.53 14.08 2.50
CA ASP A 258 11.77 14.79 3.76
C ASP A 258 10.92 16.07 3.89
N GLU A 259 10.79 16.82 2.80
CA GLU A 259 9.96 18.03 2.75
C GLU A 259 8.49 17.69 2.94
N ASP A 260 8.00 16.72 2.18
CA ASP A 260 6.62 16.25 2.26
C ASP A 260 6.31 15.61 3.61
N ALA A 261 7.22 14.83 4.18
CA ALA A 261 7.05 14.24 5.51
C ALA A 261 6.82 15.31 6.58
N VAL A 262 7.62 16.38 6.59
CA VAL A 262 7.45 17.48 7.55
C VAL A 262 6.12 18.21 7.35
N ARG A 263 5.79 18.56 6.12
CA ARG A 263 4.59 19.33 5.79
C ARG A 263 3.31 18.54 6.00
N LEU A 264 3.26 17.32 5.46
CA LEU A 264 2.08 16.47 5.55
C LEU A 264 1.82 15.99 6.98
N THR A 265 2.86 15.74 7.77
CA THR A 265 2.69 15.42 9.20
C THR A 265 1.95 16.53 9.94
N LYS A 266 2.29 17.80 9.69
CA LYS A 266 1.57 18.94 10.32
C LYS A 266 0.10 18.97 9.94
N LEU A 267 -0.22 18.76 8.66
CA LEU A 267 -1.59 18.74 8.15
C LEU A 267 -2.37 17.52 8.69
N ARG A 268 -1.74 16.37 8.70
CA ARG A 268 -2.27 15.13 9.28
C ARG A 268 -2.60 15.29 10.76
N ASP A 269 -1.66 15.80 11.54
CA ASP A 269 -1.82 15.96 12.98
C ASP A 269 -2.89 17.00 13.32
N LYS A 270 -3.03 18.06 12.50
CA LYS A 270 -4.12 19.04 12.58
C LYS A 270 -5.49 18.36 12.38
N LEU A 271 -5.60 17.47 11.36
CA LEU A 271 -6.82 16.67 11.14
C LEU A 271 -7.10 15.73 12.30
N ILE A 272 -6.12 14.97 12.76
CA ILE A 272 -6.28 14.05 13.89
C ILE A 272 -6.74 14.81 15.14
N ALA A 273 -6.05 15.89 15.50
CA ALA A 273 -6.39 16.68 16.66
C ALA A 273 -7.79 17.31 16.59
N GLY A 274 -8.20 17.74 15.40
CA GLY A 274 -9.52 18.32 15.18
C GLY A 274 -10.66 17.30 15.22
N LEU A 275 -10.51 16.20 14.47
CA LEU A 275 -11.55 15.17 14.35
C LEU A 275 -11.68 14.31 15.60
N SER A 276 -10.62 14.11 16.38
CA SER A 276 -10.66 13.41 17.67
C SER A 276 -11.42 14.18 18.77
N LYS A 277 -11.79 15.44 18.52
CA LYS A 277 -12.69 16.19 19.43
C LYS A 277 -14.17 15.79 19.28
N ILE A 278 -14.52 15.09 18.21
CA ILE A 278 -15.88 14.56 18.04
C ILE A 278 -16.06 13.46 19.08
N PRO A 279 -17.06 13.56 19.98
CA PRO A 279 -17.29 12.55 21.00
C PRO A 279 -17.47 11.16 20.40
N HIS A 280 -17.07 10.12 21.12
CA HIS A 280 -17.17 8.73 20.66
C HIS A 280 -16.54 8.53 19.27
N SER A 281 -15.32 9.01 19.15
CA SER A 281 -14.43 8.77 18.00
C SER A 281 -13.11 8.15 18.45
N ALA A 282 -12.48 7.38 17.59
CA ALA A 282 -11.18 6.79 17.89
C ALA A 282 -10.26 6.81 16.67
N LEU A 283 -9.01 7.24 16.90
CA LEU A 283 -7.94 7.12 15.92
C LEU A 283 -7.57 5.64 15.75
N ASN A 284 -7.39 5.20 14.51
CA ASN A 284 -6.95 3.84 14.16
C ASN A 284 -5.47 3.85 13.79
N GLY A 285 -4.78 2.77 14.18
CA GLY A 285 -3.35 2.59 13.94
C GLY A 285 -2.45 3.31 14.93
N ASP A 286 -1.14 3.24 14.69
CA ASP A 286 -0.14 3.87 15.58
C ASP A 286 -0.26 5.40 15.52
N PRO A 287 -0.32 6.10 16.65
CA PRO A 287 -0.46 7.56 16.67
C PRO A 287 0.83 8.30 16.27
N VAL A 288 1.99 7.66 16.33
CA VAL A 288 3.32 8.25 16.10
C VAL A 288 3.98 7.67 14.86
N HIS A 289 4.14 6.33 14.82
CA HIS A 289 4.79 5.61 13.73
C HIS A 289 3.80 5.33 12.61
N ARG A 290 3.45 6.38 11.88
CA ARG A 290 2.48 6.31 10.79
C ARG A 290 2.86 7.16 9.58
N LEU A 291 2.32 6.82 8.42
CA LEU A 291 2.51 7.57 7.19
C LEU A 291 2.18 9.06 7.40
N PRO A 292 3.00 9.98 6.88
CA PRO A 292 2.77 11.43 7.03
C PRO A 292 1.42 11.90 6.49
N SER A 293 0.87 11.17 5.53
CA SER A 293 -0.32 11.55 4.76
C SER A 293 -1.62 10.88 5.21
N ASN A 294 -1.57 9.90 6.15
CA ASN A 294 -2.74 9.05 6.44
C ASN A 294 -3.41 9.40 7.76
N VAL A 295 -4.74 9.58 7.72
CA VAL A 295 -5.63 9.74 8.87
C VAL A 295 -6.73 8.69 8.76
N ASN A 296 -6.97 7.92 9.81
CA ASN A 296 -8.09 6.99 9.87
C ASN A 296 -8.73 7.04 11.26
N LEU A 297 -10.02 7.37 11.30
CA LEU A 297 -10.82 7.41 12.52
C LEU A 297 -12.09 6.58 12.36
N CYS A 298 -12.58 6.04 13.47
CA CYS A 298 -13.93 5.54 13.56
C CYS A 298 -14.80 6.54 14.35
N PHE A 299 -16.07 6.65 13.96
CA PHE A 299 -17.11 7.41 14.65
C PHE A 299 -18.24 6.46 15.01
N GLU A 300 -18.45 6.22 16.32
CA GLU A 300 -19.50 5.32 16.78
C GLU A 300 -20.89 5.88 16.46
N GLY A 301 -21.82 5.00 16.09
CA GLY A 301 -23.21 5.33 15.83
C GLY A 301 -23.56 5.81 14.44
N ILE A 302 -22.64 5.70 13.46
CA ILE A 302 -22.88 6.06 12.07
C ILE A 302 -22.46 4.94 11.10
N GLU A 303 -22.93 5.03 9.87
CA GLU A 303 -22.52 4.20 8.74
C GLU A 303 -21.52 4.96 7.85
N GLY A 304 -20.37 4.34 7.57
CA GLY A 304 -19.30 4.95 6.78
C GLY A 304 -19.70 5.30 5.36
N GLU A 305 -20.49 4.45 4.68
CA GLU A 305 -20.99 4.76 3.33
C GLU A 305 -21.83 6.03 3.30
N SER A 306 -22.74 6.19 4.26
CA SER A 306 -23.56 7.40 4.41
C SER A 306 -22.68 8.63 4.68
N LEU A 307 -21.63 8.46 5.48
CA LEU A 307 -20.65 9.51 5.73
C LEU A 307 -19.94 9.93 4.43
N LEU A 308 -19.47 8.96 3.64
CA LEU A 308 -18.76 9.22 2.38
C LEU A 308 -19.66 9.93 1.35
N LEU A 309 -20.93 9.53 1.22
CA LEU A 309 -21.89 10.19 0.32
C LEU A 309 -22.14 11.65 0.70
N LEU A 310 -22.25 11.95 1.99
CA LEU A 310 -22.45 13.34 2.45
C LEU A 310 -21.16 14.17 2.34
N LEU A 311 -19.99 13.56 2.50
CA LEU A 311 -18.71 14.22 2.24
C LEU A 311 -18.55 14.53 0.76
N ASP A 312 -18.89 13.61 -0.15
CA ASP A 312 -18.85 13.84 -1.59
C ASP A 312 -19.81 14.98 -1.99
N ALA A 313 -21.02 14.98 -1.45
CA ALA A 313 -21.98 16.09 -1.66
C ALA A 313 -21.43 17.44 -1.15
N ALA A 314 -20.55 17.43 -0.14
CA ALA A 314 -19.83 18.62 0.32
C ALA A 314 -18.54 18.89 -0.48
N GLY A 315 -18.22 18.09 -1.50
CA GLY A 315 -17.03 18.23 -2.34
C GLY A 315 -15.75 17.62 -1.73
N ILE A 316 -15.86 16.75 -0.75
CA ILE A 316 -14.74 16.06 -0.09
C ILE A 316 -14.72 14.60 -0.53
N CYS A 317 -13.74 14.22 -1.36
CA CYS A 317 -13.49 12.83 -1.75
C CYS A 317 -12.65 12.13 -0.68
N ALA A 318 -13.22 11.12 -0.05
CA ALA A 318 -12.59 10.33 1.01
C ALA A 318 -12.97 8.85 0.86
N SER A 319 -12.44 7.98 1.71
CA SER A 319 -12.74 6.55 1.71
C SER A 319 -13.08 6.05 3.12
N SER A 320 -13.77 4.93 3.20
CA SER A 320 -13.77 4.07 4.37
C SER A 320 -12.63 3.05 4.23
N GLY A 321 -12.21 2.41 5.31
CA GLY A 321 -11.16 1.39 5.26
C GLY A 321 -11.41 0.27 4.22
N SER A 322 -12.66 -0.01 3.85
CA SER A 322 -13.06 -1.10 2.96
C SER A 322 -13.19 -0.73 1.47
N ALA A 323 -12.58 0.35 0.98
CA ALA A 323 -12.72 0.81 -0.41
C ALA A 323 -12.40 -0.24 -1.50
N CYS A 324 -11.64 -1.28 -1.18
CA CYS A 324 -11.28 -2.37 -2.11
C CYS A 324 -12.35 -3.48 -2.20
N THR A 325 -13.36 -3.47 -1.33
CA THR A 325 -14.47 -4.44 -1.31
C THR A 325 -15.81 -3.76 -1.62
N SER A 326 -15.81 -2.89 -2.64
CA SER A 326 -17.03 -2.22 -3.10
C SER A 326 -18.14 -3.24 -3.35
N GLY A 327 -19.16 -3.26 -2.47
CA GLY A 327 -20.28 -4.19 -2.49
C GLY A 327 -20.34 -5.19 -1.32
N SER A 328 -19.35 -5.23 -0.41
CA SER A 328 -19.47 -5.98 0.84
C SER A 328 -19.98 -5.06 1.95
N LEU A 329 -21.01 -5.50 2.65
CA LEU A 329 -21.53 -4.87 3.87
C LEU A 329 -20.62 -5.13 5.08
N ASP A 330 -19.52 -5.88 4.90
CA ASP A 330 -18.60 -6.23 5.97
C ASP A 330 -17.62 -5.08 6.26
N PRO A 331 -17.30 -4.81 7.52
CA PRO A 331 -16.31 -3.81 7.88
C PRO A 331 -14.91 -4.23 7.43
N SER A 332 -13.98 -3.28 7.37
CA SER A 332 -12.59 -3.52 7.01
C SER A 332 -11.95 -4.62 7.86
N HIS A 333 -11.36 -5.62 7.19
CA HIS A 333 -10.57 -6.66 7.85
C HIS A 333 -9.38 -6.08 8.64
N VAL A 334 -8.83 -4.95 8.19
CA VAL A 334 -7.75 -4.23 8.88
C VAL A 334 -8.24 -3.70 10.22
N LEU A 335 -9.42 -3.06 10.26
CA LEU A 335 -9.99 -2.54 11.50
C LEU A 335 -10.36 -3.66 12.48
N LEU A 336 -10.85 -4.78 11.95
CA LEU A 336 -11.10 -5.97 12.78
C LEU A 336 -9.79 -6.56 13.32
N ALA A 337 -8.73 -6.61 12.51
CA ALA A 337 -7.43 -7.13 12.91
C ALA A 337 -6.77 -6.29 14.03
N ILE A 338 -7.03 -4.99 14.08
CA ILE A 338 -6.57 -4.13 15.21
C ILE A 338 -7.53 -4.11 16.40
N GLY A 339 -8.51 -5.02 16.43
CA GLY A 339 -9.43 -5.20 17.54
C GLY A 339 -10.59 -4.20 17.61
N ARG A 340 -10.89 -3.47 16.51
CA ARG A 340 -12.10 -2.65 16.50
C ARG A 340 -13.33 -3.55 16.41
N PRO A 341 -14.33 -3.37 17.29
CA PRO A 341 -15.59 -4.08 17.18
C PRO A 341 -16.29 -3.75 15.86
N HIS A 342 -17.02 -4.72 15.32
CA HIS A 342 -17.73 -4.63 14.05
C HIS A 342 -18.58 -3.35 13.94
N GLU A 343 -19.35 -3.03 15.00
CA GLU A 343 -20.23 -1.86 15.06
C GLU A 343 -19.47 -0.52 14.98
N VAL A 344 -18.25 -0.47 15.51
CA VAL A 344 -17.38 0.71 15.46
C VAL A 344 -16.66 0.81 14.12
N ALA A 345 -16.19 -0.33 13.60
CA ALA A 345 -15.46 -0.38 12.36
C ALA A 345 -16.28 0.08 11.14
N HIS A 346 -17.60 -0.09 11.17
CA HIS A 346 -18.52 0.42 10.15
C HIS A 346 -18.50 1.94 10.00
N GLY A 347 -18.29 2.68 11.09
CA GLY A 347 -18.25 4.14 11.08
C GLY A 347 -16.88 4.73 10.76
N SER A 348 -16.07 4.06 9.94
CA SER A 348 -14.70 4.49 9.64
C SER A 348 -14.64 5.55 8.53
N LEU A 349 -13.67 6.46 8.68
CA LEU A 349 -13.28 7.46 7.69
C LEU A 349 -11.77 7.41 7.51
N ARG A 350 -11.30 7.22 6.26
CA ARG A 350 -9.90 7.39 5.89
C ARG A 350 -9.76 8.66 5.05
N LEU A 351 -8.86 9.53 5.47
CA LEU A 351 -8.39 10.69 4.71
C LEU A 351 -6.92 10.49 4.39
N SER A 352 -6.54 10.62 3.14
CA SER A 352 -5.15 10.50 2.70
C SER A 352 -4.76 11.71 1.86
N LEU A 353 -3.75 12.41 2.36
CA LEU A 353 -3.24 13.66 1.81
C LEU A 353 -2.15 13.40 0.75
N CYS A 354 -1.76 14.44 0.02
CA CYS A 354 -0.61 14.42 -0.88
C CYS A 354 0.08 15.79 -0.89
N HIS A 355 1.16 15.89 -1.67
CA HIS A 355 1.93 17.15 -1.78
C HIS A 355 1.09 18.36 -2.26
N ASP A 356 -0.03 18.14 -2.98
CA ASP A 356 -0.91 19.21 -3.43
C ASP A 356 -1.94 19.65 -2.36
N THR A 357 -2.06 18.92 -1.25
CA THR A 357 -3.03 19.24 -0.20
C THR A 357 -2.67 20.52 0.50
N THR A 358 -3.61 21.48 0.59
CA THR A 358 -3.42 22.78 1.24
C THR A 358 -3.99 22.82 2.66
N GLU A 359 -3.57 23.82 3.44
CA GLU A 359 -4.09 24.03 4.79
C GLU A 359 -5.57 24.42 4.76
N GLU A 360 -6.00 25.22 3.78
CA GLU A 360 -7.41 25.60 3.60
C GLU A 360 -8.30 24.37 3.32
N GLN A 361 -7.78 23.38 2.60
CA GLN A 361 -8.50 22.12 2.38
C GLN A 361 -8.65 21.33 3.67
N VAL A 362 -7.62 21.30 4.51
CA VAL A 362 -7.67 20.67 5.84
C VAL A 362 -8.67 21.37 6.74
N ASP A 363 -8.67 22.69 6.77
CA ASP A 363 -9.64 23.50 7.54
C ASP A 363 -11.07 23.27 7.07
N TYR A 364 -11.27 23.14 5.77
CA TYR A 364 -12.57 22.81 5.20
C TYR A 364 -13.08 21.43 5.62
N ILE A 365 -12.20 20.41 5.64
CA ILE A 365 -12.56 19.08 6.18
C ILE A 365 -12.98 19.20 7.65
N LEU A 366 -12.22 19.93 8.46
CA LEU A 366 -12.50 20.13 9.88
C LEU A 366 -13.79 20.89 10.14
N GLU A 367 -14.20 21.78 9.24
CA GLU A 367 -15.47 22.48 9.30
C GLU A 367 -16.65 21.54 8.99
N LYS A 368 -16.51 20.66 7.98
CA LYS A 368 -17.66 19.88 7.46
C LYS A 368 -17.90 18.58 8.20
N VAL A 369 -16.84 17.82 8.52
CA VAL A 369 -16.97 16.47 9.10
C VAL A 369 -17.78 16.44 10.40
N PRO A 370 -17.56 17.33 11.39
CA PRO A 370 -18.33 17.27 12.64
C PRO A 370 -19.84 17.44 12.45
N GLY A 371 -20.25 18.37 11.57
CA GLY A 371 -21.66 18.59 11.27
C GLY A 371 -22.32 17.40 10.57
N ILE A 372 -21.59 16.74 9.65
CA ILE A 372 -22.08 15.55 8.96
C ILE A 372 -22.21 14.37 9.92
N VAL A 373 -21.22 14.14 10.80
CA VAL A 373 -21.30 13.09 11.84
C VAL A 373 -22.48 13.33 12.78
N ALA A 374 -22.67 14.55 13.25
CA ALA A 374 -23.81 14.91 14.09
C ALA A 374 -25.16 14.68 13.39
N TYR A 375 -25.27 15.07 12.11
CA TYR A 375 -26.47 14.83 11.32
C TYR A 375 -26.78 13.33 11.20
N LEU A 376 -25.81 12.50 10.87
CA LEU A 376 -25.97 11.04 10.74
C LEU A 376 -26.36 10.40 12.08
N ARG A 377 -25.75 10.81 13.18
CA ARG A 377 -26.10 10.34 14.54
C ARG A 377 -27.56 10.67 14.89
N ASN A 378 -28.04 11.86 14.57
CA ASN A 378 -29.44 12.25 14.80
C ASN A 378 -30.43 11.36 14.04
N MET A 379 -30.04 10.83 12.89
CA MET A 379 -30.86 9.91 12.10
C MET A 379 -30.73 8.46 12.54
N SER A 380 -29.65 8.08 13.24
CA SER A 380 -29.31 6.71 13.59
C SER A 380 -30.19 6.18 14.75
N PRO A 381 -30.95 5.10 14.57
CA PRO A 381 -31.63 4.41 15.67
C PRO A 381 -30.64 3.90 16.71
N MET A 382 -29.48 3.38 16.28
CA MET A 382 -28.43 2.89 17.15
C MET A 382 -27.88 3.98 18.05
N TRP A 383 -27.67 5.19 17.53
CA TRP A 383 -27.22 6.34 18.34
C TRP A 383 -28.24 6.72 19.40
N LYS A 384 -29.54 6.73 19.07
CA LYS A 384 -30.62 6.99 20.04
C LYS A 384 -30.66 5.95 21.17
N ASP A 385 -30.39 4.68 20.86
CA ASP A 385 -30.30 3.63 21.88
C ASP A 385 -29.06 3.81 22.80
N LEU A 386 -27.93 4.29 22.25
CA LEU A 386 -26.74 4.65 23.01
C LEU A 386 -27.04 5.85 23.95
N GLU A 387 -27.58 6.95 23.43
CA GLU A 387 -27.92 8.15 24.22
C GLU A 387 -28.96 7.87 25.33
N SER A 388 -29.93 7.00 25.05
CA SER A 388 -30.95 6.62 26.03
C SER A 388 -30.46 5.60 27.08
N GLY A 389 -29.22 5.11 26.97
CA GLY A 389 -28.65 4.12 27.85
C GLY A 389 -29.16 2.68 27.65
N LYS A 390 -29.93 2.42 26.61
CA LYS A 390 -30.32 1.05 26.19
C LYS A 390 -29.14 0.23 25.72
N ARG A 391 -28.14 0.90 25.15
CA ARG A 391 -26.84 0.34 24.77
C ARG A 391 -25.73 1.13 25.45
N LYS A 392 -24.54 0.50 25.61
CA LYS A 392 -23.35 1.18 26.14
C LYS A 392 -22.47 1.64 25.00
N PHE A 393 -21.89 2.82 25.15
CA PHE A 393 -20.83 3.29 24.26
C PHE A 393 -19.62 2.36 24.37
N ILE A 394 -18.97 2.15 23.23
CA ILE A 394 -17.74 1.38 23.09
C ILE A 394 -16.53 2.34 23.06
N LEU A 395 -16.69 3.53 22.46
CA LEU A 395 -15.69 4.60 22.33
C LEU A 395 -15.92 5.73 23.34
#